data_ce0bbcd7624e34457bb6092ffb534f33
#
_entry.id   ce0bbcd7624e34457bb6092ffb534f33
#
_cell.length_a   1.000
_cell.length_b   1.000
_cell.length_c   1.000
_cell.angle_alpha   90.00
_cell.angle_beta   90.00
_cell.angle_gamma   90.00
#
_symmetry.space_group_name_H-M   'P 1'
#
loop_
_entity.id
_entity.type
_entity.pdbx_description
1 polymer ?
#
loop_
_entity_poly.entity_id
_entity_poly.type
_entity_poly.pdbx_seq_one_letter_code
_entity_poly.pdbx_strand_id
1 'polypeptide(L)'
;LHYPLRRQRQMCIRDRFGALYAAIAGWLKAYTGAHEVISTIMLNLIALRLLDYVLRSPIIQKEGRNDPISKSILDSAELPQILAFIDPQLRLHGGFLLMLVAVFFIYWLLFHTTIGYEFRATGANPNAAKYAGIKAGLTIVLVMAIAGALAGLAGANQITGVLGRASPGFSASIGFDAIAVALLGRSHPIGVLFAGLLFGALIAGGRLMQVKAGVSVDLITIIQALIIVFIAAPLLVKKSLPWFFK
;
A
#
# COMPACT_ATOMS: atom_id res chain seq x y z
N LEU A 1 -18.93 -25.21 -5.66
CA LEU A 1 -19.01 -24.09 -6.63
C LEU A 1 -19.31 -22.72 -5.99
N HIS A 2 -19.69 -22.62 -4.71
CA HIS A 2 -19.99 -21.34 -4.03
C HIS A 2 -18.81 -20.70 -3.30
N TYR A 3 -17.69 -21.37 -3.12
CA TYR A 3 -16.53 -20.89 -2.37
C TYR A 3 -15.76 -19.73 -3.03
N PRO A 4 -15.44 -19.73 -4.32
CA PRO A 4 -14.68 -18.65 -4.95
C PRO A 4 -15.46 -17.34 -5.00
N LEU A 5 -16.79 -17.38 -5.15
CA LEU A 5 -17.64 -16.19 -5.21
C LEU A 5 -17.72 -15.43 -3.88
N ARG A 6 -17.66 -16.12 -2.75
CA ARG A 6 -17.61 -15.47 -1.43
C ARG A 6 -16.31 -14.71 -1.21
N ARG A 7 -15.16 -15.28 -1.63
CA ARG A 7 -13.86 -14.60 -1.56
C ARG A 7 -13.81 -13.33 -2.40
N GLN A 8 -14.28 -13.39 -3.64
CA GLN A 8 -14.37 -12.23 -4.53
C GLN A 8 -15.28 -11.15 -3.95
N ARG A 9 -16.42 -11.52 -3.37
CA ARG A 9 -17.35 -10.57 -2.78
C ARG A 9 -16.77 -9.85 -1.57
N GLN A 10 -16.00 -10.52 -0.73
CA GLN A 10 -15.31 -9.90 0.41
C GLN A 10 -14.19 -8.97 -0.02
N MET A 11 -13.41 -9.32 -1.04
CA MET A 11 -12.39 -8.44 -1.60
C MET A 11 -13.01 -7.18 -2.19
N CYS A 12 -14.04 -7.30 -3.03
CA CYS A 12 -14.73 -6.15 -3.62
C CYS A 12 -15.34 -5.19 -2.59
N ILE A 13 -15.84 -5.68 -1.46
CA ILE A 13 -16.39 -4.82 -0.41
C ILE A 13 -15.27 -4.00 0.23
N ARG A 14 -14.13 -4.61 0.55
CA ARG A 14 -12.97 -3.94 1.18
C ARG A 14 -12.37 -2.88 0.28
N ASP A 15 -12.24 -3.17 -1.00
CA ASP A 15 -11.72 -2.22 -2.00
C ASP A 15 -12.63 -0.99 -2.13
N ARG A 16 -13.94 -1.20 -2.10
CA ARG A 16 -14.92 -0.10 -2.14
C ARG A 16 -14.82 0.77 -0.90
N PHE A 17 -14.68 0.19 0.29
CA PHE A 17 -14.49 0.97 1.51
C PHE A 17 -13.18 1.75 1.51
N GLY A 18 -12.08 1.16 1.07
CA GLY A 18 -10.81 1.84 0.88
C GLY A 18 -10.90 2.99 -0.12
N ALA A 19 -11.56 2.75 -1.27
CA ALA A 19 -11.80 3.77 -2.29
C ALA A 19 -12.65 4.93 -1.76
N LEU A 20 -13.77 4.65 -1.09
CA LEU A 20 -14.64 5.67 -0.51
C LEU A 20 -13.91 6.50 0.54
N TYR A 21 -13.15 5.84 1.42
CA TYR A 21 -12.42 6.52 2.47
C TYR A 21 -11.36 7.48 1.91
N ALA A 22 -10.58 7.04 0.93
CA ALA A 22 -9.59 7.88 0.27
C ALA A 22 -10.21 8.96 -0.64
N ALA A 23 -11.39 8.70 -1.20
CA ALA A 23 -12.14 9.69 -1.95
C ALA A 23 -12.52 10.91 -1.11
N ILE A 24 -12.72 10.76 0.21
CA ILE A 24 -12.96 11.87 1.13
C ILE A 24 -11.79 12.87 1.11
N ALA A 25 -10.54 12.36 1.20
CA ALA A 25 -9.34 13.20 1.12
C ALA A 25 -9.23 13.89 -0.25
N GLY A 26 -9.53 13.15 -1.33
CA GLY A 26 -9.54 13.69 -2.70
C GLY A 26 -10.59 14.79 -2.87
N TRP A 27 -11.76 14.59 -2.30
CA TRP A 27 -12.84 15.57 -2.33
C TRP A 27 -12.47 16.85 -1.56
N LEU A 28 -11.92 16.70 -0.35
CA LEU A 28 -11.42 17.83 0.44
C LEU A 28 -10.36 18.62 -0.35
N LYS A 29 -9.39 17.96 -0.97
CA LYS A 29 -8.40 18.64 -1.80
C LYS A 29 -9.03 19.37 -2.99
N ALA A 30 -9.94 18.71 -3.71
CA ALA A 30 -10.49 19.23 -4.95
C ALA A 30 -11.42 20.44 -4.75
N TYR A 31 -12.18 20.47 -3.66
CA TYR A 31 -13.20 21.48 -3.44
C TYR A 31 -12.89 22.51 -2.36
N THR A 32 -12.11 22.14 -1.34
CA THR A 32 -11.72 23.08 -0.26
C THR A 32 -10.28 23.57 -0.38
N GLY A 33 -9.48 22.99 -1.30
CA GLY A 33 -8.05 23.32 -1.42
C GLY A 33 -7.21 22.83 -0.24
N ALA A 34 -7.75 21.96 0.61
CA ALA A 34 -7.03 21.40 1.75
C ALA A 34 -5.75 20.68 1.31
N HIS A 35 -4.70 20.82 2.13
CA HIS A 35 -3.43 20.17 1.84
C HIS A 35 -3.59 18.65 1.99
N GLU A 36 -3.36 17.89 0.91
CA GLU A 36 -3.61 16.45 0.86
C GLU A 36 -2.88 15.66 1.94
N VAL A 37 -1.64 16.04 2.24
CA VAL A 37 -0.81 15.35 3.25
C VAL A 37 -1.43 15.48 4.64
N ILE A 38 -1.89 16.68 5.01
CA ILE A 38 -2.49 16.91 6.33
C ILE A 38 -3.82 16.15 6.43
N SER A 39 -4.66 16.24 5.41
CA SER A 39 -5.96 15.56 5.38
C SER A 39 -5.81 14.04 5.47
N THR A 40 -4.86 13.46 4.75
CA THR A 40 -4.62 12.01 4.78
C THR A 40 -4.03 11.54 6.10
N ILE A 41 -3.12 12.31 6.73
CA ILE A 41 -2.59 11.98 8.06
C ILE A 41 -3.72 11.99 9.10
N MET A 42 -4.58 13.01 9.08
CA MET A 42 -5.71 13.08 10.01
C MET A 42 -6.70 11.93 9.82
N LEU A 43 -7.04 11.63 8.56
CA LEU A 43 -7.88 10.48 8.24
C LEU A 43 -7.23 9.17 8.66
N ASN A 44 -5.93 9.01 8.50
CA ASN A 44 -5.21 7.82 8.96
C ASN A 44 -5.32 7.64 10.49
N LEU A 45 -5.17 8.72 11.27
CA LEU A 45 -5.34 8.67 12.73
C LEU A 45 -6.79 8.29 13.11
N ILE A 46 -7.79 8.82 12.40
CA ILE A 46 -9.19 8.46 12.59
C ILE A 46 -9.39 6.97 12.27
N ALA A 47 -8.84 6.47 11.16
CA ALA A 47 -8.94 5.06 10.78
C ALA A 47 -8.31 4.13 11.83
N LEU A 48 -7.15 4.50 12.39
CA LEU A 48 -6.51 3.72 13.46
C LEU A 48 -7.38 3.65 14.71
N ARG A 49 -7.98 4.78 15.13
CA ARG A 49 -8.89 4.81 16.28
C ARG A 49 -10.18 4.06 16.02
N LEU A 50 -10.73 4.17 14.81
CA LEU A 50 -11.91 3.42 14.40
C LEU A 50 -11.64 1.92 14.40
N LEU A 51 -10.49 1.49 13.88
CA LEU A 51 -10.07 0.09 13.90
C LEU A 51 -9.96 -0.44 15.34
N ASP A 52 -9.33 0.33 16.23
CA ASP A 52 -9.19 -0.04 17.64
C ASP A 52 -10.55 -0.19 18.33
N TYR A 53 -11.46 0.73 18.07
CA TYR A 53 -12.85 0.68 18.57
C TYR A 53 -13.60 -0.56 18.05
N VAL A 54 -13.50 -0.83 16.75
CA VAL A 54 -14.17 -1.96 16.11
C VAL A 54 -13.59 -3.30 16.61
N LEU A 55 -12.28 -3.39 16.82
CA LEU A 55 -11.63 -4.59 17.33
C LEU A 55 -12.00 -4.91 18.80
N ARG A 56 -12.38 -3.89 19.58
CA ARG A 56 -12.89 -4.08 20.95
C ARG A 56 -14.36 -4.47 21.02
N SER A 57 -15.05 -4.44 19.89
CA SER A 57 -16.45 -4.86 19.84
C SER A 57 -16.59 -6.36 20.14
N PRO A 58 -17.54 -6.79 21.01
CA PRO A 58 -17.71 -8.19 21.40
C PRO A 58 -18.02 -9.12 20.22
N ILE A 59 -18.47 -8.57 19.08
CA ILE A 59 -18.75 -9.34 17.86
C ILE A 59 -17.44 -9.78 17.16
N ILE A 60 -16.40 -8.95 17.21
CA ILE A 60 -15.16 -9.14 16.41
C ILE A 60 -14.01 -9.61 17.30
N GLN A 61 -13.98 -9.19 18.57
CA GLN A 61 -12.95 -9.56 19.53
C GLN A 61 -12.91 -11.06 19.75
N LYS A 62 -11.69 -11.60 19.94
CA LYS A 62 -11.50 -12.99 20.30
C LYS A 62 -11.94 -13.20 21.75
N GLU A 63 -12.79 -14.18 21.99
CA GLU A 63 -13.32 -14.52 23.32
C GLU A 63 -12.19 -14.89 24.31
N GLY A 64 -12.29 -14.42 25.54
CA GLY A 64 -11.33 -14.73 26.61
C GLY A 64 -10.04 -13.92 26.58
N ARG A 65 -9.94 -12.85 25.79
CA ARG A 65 -8.78 -11.95 25.76
C ARG A 65 -9.18 -10.49 25.92
N ASN A 66 -8.37 -9.76 26.68
CA ASN A 66 -8.53 -8.29 26.84
C ASN A 66 -7.84 -7.51 25.72
N ASP A 67 -6.98 -8.16 24.92
CA ASP A 67 -6.27 -7.52 23.82
C ASP A 67 -7.24 -7.28 22.63
N PRO A 68 -7.16 -6.13 21.94
CA PRO A 68 -8.00 -5.82 20.79
C PRO A 68 -7.53 -6.59 19.54
N ILE A 69 -7.71 -7.89 19.55
CA ILE A 69 -7.34 -8.80 18.45
C ILE A 69 -8.61 -9.45 17.92
N SER A 70 -8.77 -9.48 16.59
CA SER A 70 -9.92 -10.13 15.97
C SER A 70 -9.89 -11.66 16.15
N LYS A 71 -11.06 -12.28 16.00
CA LYS A 71 -11.16 -13.73 15.78
C LYS A 71 -10.31 -14.11 14.58
N SER A 72 -9.74 -15.32 14.57
CA SER A 72 -9.01 -15.84 13.40
C SER A 72 -9.94 -15.87 12.18
N ILE A 73 -9.36 -15.65 11.01
CA ILE A 73 -10.08 -15.78 9.76
C ILE A 73 -10.43 -17.25 9.56
N LEU A 74 -11.58 -17.52 8.94
CA LEU A 74 -11.96 -18.86 8.52
C LEU A 74 -10.92 -19.39 7.50
N ASP A 75 -10.51 -20.65 7.62
CA ASP A 75 -9.55 -21.30 6.71
C ASP A 75 -9.96 -21.15 5.24
N SER A 76 -11.26 -21.06 4.99
CA SER A 76 -11.82 -20.80 3.65
C SER A 76 -11.52 -19.39 3.10
N ALA A 77 -11.13 -18.45 3.95
CA ALA A 77 -10.80 -17.06 3.57
C ALA A 77 -9.28 -16.83 3.48
N GLU A 78 -8.47 -17.79 3.91
CA GLU A 78 -7.01 -17.73 3.72
C GLU A 78 -6.66 -17.86 2.24
N LEU A 79 -5.67 -17.09 1.80
CA LEU A 79 -5.17 -17.15 0.44
C LEU A 79 -4.39 -18.47 0.25
N PRO A 80 -4.67 -19.26 -0.81
CA PRO A 80 -3.97 -20.51 -1.06
C PRO A 80 -2.48 -20.22 -1.27
N GLN A 81 -1.64 -21.05 -0.65
CA GLN A 81 -0.20 -21.03 -0.88
C GLN A 81 0.09 -21.67 -2.25
N ILE A 82 0.59 -20.87 -3.20
CA ILE A 82 0.78 -21.33 -4.59
C ILE A 82 1.98 -22.25 -4.71
N LEU A 83 3.04 -22.03 -3.93
CA LEU A 83 4.28 -22.81 -3.96
C LEU A 83 4.38 -23.88 -2.86
N ALA A 84 3.34 -24.11 -2.08
CA ALA A 84 3.32 -25.22 -1.12
C ALA A 84 3.54 -26.60 -1.79
N PHE A 85 3.33 -26.66 -3.12
CA PHE A 85 3.58 -27.84 -3.93
C PHE A 85 5.08 -28.12 -4.20
N ILE A 86 5.91 -27.07 -4.16
CA ILE A 86 7.37 -27.18 -4.43
C ILE A 86 8.12 -27.25 -3.10
N ASP A 87 7.83 -26.39 -2.15
CA ASP A 87 8.44 -26.36 -0.83
C ASP A 87 7.45 -25.82 0.21
N PRO A 88 7.10 -26.61 1.25
CA PRO A 88 6.19 -26.18 2.32
C PRO A 88 6.68 -24.97 3.14
N GLN A 89 7.98 -24.64 3.06
CA GLN A 89 8.55 -23.49 3.75
C GLN A 89 8.39 -22.18 2.97
N LEU A 90 8.10 -22.24 1.68
CA LEU A 90 7.86 -21.07 0.84
C LEU A 90 6.44 -20.53 1.07
N ARG A 91 6.35 -19.48 1.85
CA ARG A 91 5.08 -18.78 2.18
C ARG A 91 4.58 -17.88 1.05
N LEU A 92 4.78 -18.27 -0.21
CA LEU A 92 4.28 -17.51 -1.35
C LEU A 92 2.79 -17.82 -1.55
N HIS A 93 1.94 -16.89 -1.14
CA HIS A 93 0.49 -17.03 -1.25
C HIS A 93 -0.07 -16.31 -2.49
N GLY A 94 -1.32 -16.61 -2.86
CA GLY A 94 -2.04 -16.07 -4.03
C GLY A 94 -2.09 -14.54 -4.11
N GLY A 95 -1.80 -13.84 -3.02
CA GLY A 95 -1.67 -12.39 -2.98
C GLY A 95 -0.54 -11.83 -3.84
N PHE A 96 0.50 -12.61 -4.09
CA PHE A 96 1.57 -12.20 -5.00
C PHE A 96 1.08 -12.09 -6.46
N LEU A 97 0.28 -13.06 -6.91
CA LEU A 97 -0.35 -12.99 -8.24
C LEU A 97 -1.31 -11.80 -8.34
N LEU A 98 -2.09 -11.57 -7.29
CA LEU A 98 -3.01 -10.43 -7.23
C LEU A 98 -2.25 -9.09 -7.33
N MET A 99 -1.08 -8.98 -6.68
CA MET A 99 -0.20 -7.82 -6.80
C MET A 99 0.30 -7.64 -8.25
N LEU A 100 0.74 -8.71 -8.92
CA LEU A 100 1.18 -8.63 -10.32
C LEU A 100 0.05 -8.18 -11.24
N VAL A 101 -1.15 -8.72 -11.05
CA VAL A 101 -2.34 -8.31 -11.81
C VAL A 101 -2.65 -6.83 -11.55
N ALA A 102 -2.56 -6.38 -10.30
CA ALA A 102 -2.78 -4.96 -9.95
C ALA A 102 -1.75 -4.03 -10.62
N VAL A 103 -0.46 -4.41 -10.63
CA VAL A 103 0.59 -3.63 -11.31
C VAL A 103 0.33 -3.56 -12.81
N PHE A 104 -0.01 -4.68 -13.44
CA PHE A 104 -0.35 -4.72 -14.86
C PHE A 104 -1.58 -3.87 -15.16
N PHE A 105 -2.63 -3.98 -14.35
CA PHE A 105 -3.86 -3.18 -14.49
C PHE A 105 -3.57 -1.68 -14.39
N ILE A 106 -2.78 -1.25 -13.40
CA ILE A 106 -2.42 0.16 -13.23
C ILE A 106 -1.53 0.64 -14.38
N TYR A 107 -0.59 -0.19 -14.84
CA TYR A 107 0.21 0.14 -16.02
C TYR A 107 -0.67 0.36 -17.25
N TRP A 108 -1.58 -0.57 -17.53
CA TRP A 108 -2.53 -0.45 -18.64
C TRP A 108 -3.42 0.77 -18.48
N LEU A 109 -3.99 0.98 -17.29
CA LEU A 109 -4.84 2.13 -17.00
C LEU A 109 -4.11 3.46 -17.25
N LEU A 110 -2.89 3.60 -16.75
CA LEU A 110 -2.15 4.86 -16.86
C LEU A 110 -1.67 5.15 -18.29
N PHE A 111 -1.26 4.14 -19.04
CA PHE A 111 -0.59 4.36 -20.33
C PHE A 111 -1.46 4.05 -21.56
N HIS A 112 -2.52 3.27 -21.41
CA HIS A 112 -3.34 2.80 -22.52
C HIS A 112 -4.81 3.26 -22.46
N THR A 113 -5.19 4.10 -21.46
CA THR A 113 -6.56 4.60 -21.35
C THR A 113 -6.62 6.12 -21.38
N THR A 114 -7.77 6.67 -21.81
CA THR A 114 -8.07 8.11 -21.78
C THR A 114 -8.06 8.67 -20.38
N ILE A 115 -8.60 7.90 -19.41
CA ILE A 115 -8.61 8.27 -17.99
C ILE A 115 -7.18 8.40 -17.45
N GLY A 116 -6.28 7.48 -17.82
CA GLY A 116 -4.87 7.55 -17.45
C GLY A 116 -4.16 8.76 -18.07
N TYR A 117 -4.54 9.15 -19.28
CA TYR A 117 -4.06 10.39 -19.87
C TYR A 117 -4.51 11.62 -19.06
N GLU A 118 -5.79 11.69 -18.67
CA GLU A 118 -6.32 12.76 -17.83
C GLU A 118 -5.58 12.85 -16.49
N PHE A 119 -5.26 11.71 -15.87
CA PHE A 119 -4.48 11.64 -14.62
C PHE A 119 -3.08 12.24 -14.80
N ARG A 120 -2.36 11.85 -15.85
CA ARG A 120 -1.02 12.36 -16.13
C ARG A 120 -1.03 13.83 -16.50
N ALA A 121 -1.98 14.27 -17.33
CA ALA A 121 -2.13 15.66 -17.73
C ALA A 121 -2.44 16.56 -16.53
N THR A 122 -3.37 16.15 -15.67
CA THR A 122 -3.71 16.89 -14.44
C THR A 122 -2.53 16.92 -13.46
N GLY A 123 -1.77 15.84 -13.36
CA GLY A 123 -0.57 15.77 -12.50
C GLY A 123 0.57 16.66 -13.00
N ALA A 124 0.72 16.80 -14.32
CA ALA A 124 1.74 17.65 -14.91
C ALA A 124 1.42 19.15 -14.76
N ASN A 125 0.20 19.56 -15.09
CA ASN A 125 -0.27 20.93 -14.91
C ASN A 125 -1.81 20.98 -14.85
N PRO A 126 -2.39 21.17 -13.64
CA PRO A 126 -3.85 21.22 -13.46
C PRO A 126 -4.53 22.36 -14.26
N ASN A 127 -3.85 23.48 -14.47
CA ASN A 127 -4.41 24.60 -15.20
C ASN A 127 -4.47 24.28 -16.71
N ALA A 128 -3.40 23.74 -17.29
CA ALA A 128 -3.38 23.30 -18.67
C ALA A 128 -4.45 22.20 -18.93
N ALA A 129 -4.62 21.27 -18.00
CA ALA A 129 -5.65 20.24 -18.08
C ALA A 129 -7.07 20.84 -18.14
N LYS A 130 -7.35 21.88 -17.36
CA LYS A 130 -8.62 22.60 -17.41
C LYS A 130 -8.88 23.24 -18.79
N TYR A 131 -7.87 23.86 -19.43
CA TYR A 131 -8.00 24.42 -20.76
C TYR A 131 -8.28 23.33 -21.83
N ALA A 132 -7.77 22.12 -21.62
CA ALA A 132 -8.08 20.96 -22.46
C ALA A 132 -9.46 20.31 -22.15
N GLY A 133 -10.28 20.93 -21.29
CA GLY A 133 -11.62 20.43 -20.95
C GLY A 133 -11.65 19.34 -19.87
N ILE A 134 -10.52 19.01 -19.25
CA ILE A 134 -10.44 17.99 -18.20
C ILE A 134 -10.95 18.56 -16.88
N LYS A 135 -11.84 17.84 -16.23
CA LYS A 135 -12.38 18.20 -14.90
C LYS A 135 -11.37 17.83 -13.79
N ALA A 136 -10.32 18.66 -13.61
CA ALA A 136 -9.20 18.40 -12.71
C ALA A 136 -9.63 18.00 -11.28
N GLY A 137 -10.71 18.59 -10.74
CA GLY A 137 -11.23 18.23 -9.42
C GLY A 137 -11.73 16.78 -9.34
N LEU A 138 -12.53 16.37 -10.33
CA LEU A 138 -13.03 14.99 -10.40
C LEU A 138 -11.88 13.99 -10.61
N THR A 139 -10.92 14.36 -11.45
CA THR A 139 -9.71 13.58 -11.71
C THR A 139 -8.92 13.30 -10.43
N ILE A 140 -8.74 14.31 -9.57
CA ILE A 140 -8.07 14.16 -8.27
C ILE A 140 -8.83 13.19 -7.37
N VAL A 141 -10.17 13.33 -7.28
CA VAL A 141 -10.99 12.41 -6.47
C VAL A 141 -10.89 10.97 -6.96
N LEU A 142 -10.92 10.76 -8.28
CA LEU A 142 -10.80 9.41 -8.87
C LEU A 142 -9.43 8.78 -8.62
N VAL A 143 -8.34 9.55 -8.76
CA VAL A 143 -6.98 9.06 -8.46
C VAL A 143 -6.87 8.62 -7.00
N MET A 144 -7.38 9.46 -6.07
CA MET A 144 -7.37 9.12 -4.65
C MET A 144 -8.24 7.90 -4.35
N ALA A 145 -9.41 7.77 -4.99
CA ALA A 145 -10.27 6.60 -4.83
C ALA A 145 -9.58 5.31 -5.31
N ILE A 146 -8.91 5.34 -6.46
CA ILE A 146 -8.17 4.18 -6.98
C ILE A 146 -6.99 3.83 -6.06
N ALA A 147 -6.25 4.83 -5.58
CA ALA A 147 -5.17 4.62 -4.62
C ALA A 147 -5.69 3.98 -3.32
N GLY A 148 -6.85 4.43 -2.83
CA GLY A 148 -7.50 3.84 -1.66
C GLY A 148 -8.00 2.42 -1.88
N ALA A 149 -8.51 2.10 -3.08
CA ALA A 149 -8.87 0.74 -3.45
C ALA A 149 -7.65 -0.20 -3.41
N LEU A 150 -6.52 0.22 -3.98
CA LEU A 150 -5.26 -0.53 -3.94
C LEU A 150 -4.73 -0.71 -2.51
N ALA A 151 -4.84 0.33 -1.67
CA ALA A 151 -4.48 0.22 -0.25
C ALA A 151 -5.39 -0.76 0.49
N GLY A 152 -6.69 -0.77 0.18
CA GLY A 152 -7.66 -1.76 0.69
C GLY A 152 -7.29 -3.18 0.30
N LEU A 153 -6.92 -3.41 -0.97
CA LEU A 153 -6.39 -4.69 -1.47
C LEU A 153 -5.12 -5.11 -0.71
N ALA A 154 -4.18 -4.19 -0.51
CA ALA A 154 -2.94 -4.46 0.21
C ALA A 154 -3.22 -4.87 1.67
N GLY A 155 -4.11 -4.15 2.37
CA GLY A 155 -4.54 -4.48 3.73
C GLY A 155 -5.26 -5.83 3.80
N ALA A 156 -6.14 -6.11 2.82
CA ALA A 156 -6.80 -7.40 2.70
C ALA A 156 -5.80 -8.54 2.52
N ASN A 157 -4.84 -8.36 1.61
CA ASN A 157 -3.77 -9.33 1.35
C ASN A 157 -2.91 -9.60 2.58
N GLN A 158 -2.56 -8.55 3.33
CA GLN A 158 -1.79 -8.67 4.57
C GLN A 158 -2.52 -9.49 5.63
N ILE A 159 -3.82 -9.26 5.79
CA ILE A 159 -4.62 -9.98 6.78
C ILE A 159 -4.90 -11.42 6.34
N THR A 160 -5.30 -11.65 5.08
CA THR A 160 -5.69 -12.97 4.59
C THR A 160 -4.52 -13.86 4.17
N GLY A 161 -3.37 -13.26 3.81
CA GLY A 161 -2.19 -14.01 3.35
C GLY A 161 -1.11 -14.20 4.40
N VAL A 162 -0.96 -13.26 5.36
CA VAL A 162 0.19 -13.25 6.27
C VAL A 162 -0.21 -13.38 7.73
N LEU A 163 -1.17 -12.58 8.21
CA LEU A 163 -1.47 -12.44 9.63
C LEU A 163 -2.54 -13.41 10.15
N GLY A 164 -3.49 -13.80 9.31
CA GLY A 164 -4.64 -14.63 9.68
C GLY A 164 -5.63 -13.97 10.67
N ARG A 165 -5.34 -12.74 11.12
CA ARG A 165 -6.16 -11.96 12.06
C ARG A 165 -5.80 -10.49 11.99
N ALA A 166 -6.74 -9.61 12.34
CA ALA A 166 -6.48 -8.19 12.48
C ALA A 166 -6.01 -7.87 13.91
N SER A 167 -4.97 -7.05 14.01
CA SER A 167 -4.43 -6.54 15.28
C SER A 167 -4.17 -5.04 15.16
N PRO A 168 -4.18 -4.29 16.26
CA PRO A 168 -3.81 -2.87 16.23
C PRO A 168 -2.40 -2.70 15.67
N GLY A 169 -2.21 -1.65 14.87
CA GLY A 169 -0.89 -1.29 14.35
C GLY A 169 -0.32 -2.19 13.26
N PHE A 170 -1.08 -3.16 12.72
CA PHE A 170 -0.59 -4.07 11.67
C PHE A 170 -0.12 -3.35 10.40
N SER A 171 -0.57 -2.13 10.17
CA SER A 171 -0.25 -1.31 8.99
C SER A 171 0.63 -0.10 9.30
N ALA A 172 1.12 0.05 10.54
CA ALA A 172 1.71 1.31 11.02
C ALA A 172 2.91 1.82 10.20
N SER A 173 3.76 0.92 9.69
CA SER A 173 4.94 1.30 8.86
C SER A 173 4.70 1.15 7.36
N ILE A 174 3.78 0.29 6.92
CA ILE A 174 3.60 -0.08 5.51
C ILE A 174 3.33 1.13 4.61
N GLY A 175 2.55 2.10 5.10
CA GLY A 175 2.24 3.32 4.33
C GLY A 175 3.45 4.20 4.09
N PHE A 176 4.31 4.37 5.10
CA PHE A 176 5.55 5.15 4.96
C PHE A 176 6.58 4.43 4.08
N ASP A 177 6.72 3.12 4.25
CA ASP A 177 7.59 2.30 3.40
C ASP A 177 7.14 2.35 1.93
N ALA A 178 5.83 2.40 1.69
CA ALA A 178 5.27 2.54 0.34
C ALA A 178 5.64 3.87 -0.33
N ILE A 179 5.77 4.98 0.41
CA ILE A 179 6.27 6.25 -0.13
C ILE A 179 7.71 6.08 -0.63
N ALA A 180 8.56 5.44 0.18
CA ALA A 180 9.93 5.16 -0.18
C ALA A 180 10.04 4.31 -1.45
N VAL A 181 9.26 3.24 -1.51
CA VAL A 181 9.18 2.34 -2.67
C VAL A 181 8.71 3.09 -3.91
N ALA A 182 7.70 3.98 -3.79
CA ALA A 182 7.19 4.77 -4.90
C ALA A 182 8.24 5.76 -5.44
N LEU A 183 9.00 6.42 -4.55
CA LEU A 183 10.11 7.32 -4.91
C LEU A 183 11.23 6.56 -5.61
N LEU A 184 11.64 5.42 -5.06
CA LEU A 184 12.65 4.54 -5.66
C LEU A 184 12.23 4.06 -7.05
N GLY A 185 10.95 3.68 -7.20
CA GLY A 185 10.35 3.26 -8.47
C GLY A 185 10.07 4.40 -9.45
N ARG A 186 10.42 5.67 -9.09
CA ARG A 186 10.14 6.88 -9.88
C ARG A 186 8.65 7.02 -10.26
N SER A 187 7.76 6.58 -9.38
CA SER A 187 6.29 6.60 -9.59
C SER A 187 5.84 5.85 -10.87
N HIS A 188 6.69 4.95 -11.41
CA HIS A 188 6.37 4.11 -12.56
C HIS A 188 5.95 2.71 -12.08
N PRO A 189 4.82 2.13 -12.53
CA PRO A 189 4.30 0.87 -11.97
C PRO A 189 5.31 -0.28 -11.98
N ILE A 190 6.06 -0.45 -13.07
CA ILE A 190 7.11 -1.48 -13.18
C ILE A 190 8.28 -1.17 -12.23
N GLY A 191 8.68 0.10 -12.13
CA GLY A 191 9.72 0.53 -11.19
C GLY A 191 9.33 0.27 -9.74
N VAL A 192 8.07 0.55 -9.37
CA VAL A 192 7.51 0.28 -8.04
C VAL A 192 7.51 -1.22 -7.73
N LEU A 193 7.25 -2.08 -8.73
CA LEU A 193 7.33 -3.53 -8.56
C LEU A 193 8.73 -3.97 -8.13
N PHE A 194 9.77 -3.56 -8.85
CA PHE A 194 11.15 -3.93 -8.53
C PHE A 194 11.63 -3.31 -7.20
N ALA A 195 11.25 -2.06 -6.95
CA ALA A 195 11.54 -1.39 -5.68
C ALA A 195 10.87 -2.11 -4.50
N GLY A 196 9.62 -2.54 -4.66
CA GLY A 196 8.88 -3.31 -3.65
C GLY A 196 9.51 -4.68 -3.38
N LEU A 197 9.99 -5.37 -4.41
CA LEU A 197 10.73 -6.62 -4.25
C LEU A 197 12.05 -6.42 -3.50
N LEU A 198 12.79 -5.35 -3.81
CA LEU A 198 14.03 -5.00 -3.11
C LEU A 198 13.76 -4.73 -1.62
N PHE A 199 12.79 -3.88 -1.29
CA PHE A 199 12.43 -3.57 0.09
C PHE A 199 11.92 -4.80 0.84
N GLY A 200 11.10 -5.61 0.18
CA GLY A 200 10.64 -6.89 0.74
C GLY A 200 11.79 -7.85 1.05
N ALA A 201 12.77 -7.95 0.15
CA ALA A 201 13.98 -8.75 0.37
C ALA A 201 14.83 -8.22 1.53
N LEU A 202 14.99 -6.90 1.65
CA LEU A 202 15.69 -6.27 2.78
C LEU A 202 15.01 -6.57 4.12
N ILE A 203 13.69 -6.45 4.20
CA ILE A 203 12.92 -6.74 5.42
C ILE A 203 13.01 -8.23 5.77
N ALA A 204 12.87 -9.11 4.78
CA ALA A 204 12.95 -10.56 4.98
C ALA A 204 14.36 -10.99 5.41
N GLY A 205 15.39 -10.47 4.73
CA GLY A 205 16.80 -10.71 5.07
C GLY A 205 17.13 -10.22 6.47
N GLY A 206 16.59 -9.08 6.87
CA GLY A 206 16.78 -8.53 8.19
C GLY A 206 16.21 -9.34 9.32
N ARG A 207 15.03 -9.85 9.14
CA ARG A 207 14.44 -10.79 10.11
C ARG A 207 15.28 -12.05 10.26
N LEU A 208 15.84 -12.55 9.16
CA LEU A 208 16.73 -13.71 9.19
C LEU A 208 18.04 -13.39 9.90
N MET A 209 18.63 -12.22 9.67
CA MET A 209 19.84 -11.74 10.36
C MET A 209 19.62 -11.59 11.86
N GLN A 210 18.45 -11.07 12.26
CA GLN A 210 18.09 -10.97 13.68
C GLN A 210 18.07 -12.33 14.36
N VAL A 211 17.45 -13.34 13.73
CA VAL A 211 17.34 -14.68 14.28
C VAL A 211 18.69 -15.42 14.30
N LYS A 212 19.51 -15.28 13.24
CA LYS A 212 20.76 -16.03 13.13
C LYS A 212 21.97 -15.34 13.75
N ALA A 213 22.05 -14.02 13.67
CA ALA A 213 23.23 -13.25 14.06
C ALA A 213 22.97 -12.28 15.22
N GLY A 214 21.74 -12.24 15.76
CA GLY A 214 21.39 -11.32 16.87
C GLY A 214 21.45 -9.82 16.49
N VAL A 215 21.49 -9.50 15.19
CA VAL A 215 21.58 -8.12 14.71
C VAL A 215 20.20 -7.45 14.86
N SER A 216 20.16 -6.20 15.39
CA SER A 216 18.91 -5.47 15.51
C SER A 216 18.28 -5.18 14.16
N VAL A 217 16.93 -5.31 14.08
CA VAL A 217 16.14 -4.93 12.90
C VAL A 217 16.29 -3.44 12.59
N ASP A 218 16.62 -2.62 13.57
CA ASP A 218 16.81 -1.18 13.42
C ASP A 218 17.92 -0.84 12.41
N LEU A 219 18.93 -1.70 12.30
CA LEU A 219 20.01 -1.53 11.30
C LEU A 219 19.44 -1.53 9.88
N ILE A 220 18.45 -2.36 9.60
CA ILE A 220 17.80 -2.42 8.29
C ILE A 220 16.95 -1.17 8.04
N THR A 221 16.25 -0.70 9.07
CA THR A 221 15.51 0.55 9.01
C THR A 221 16.44 1.73 8.71
N ILE A 222 17.64 1.75 9.29
CA ILE A 222 18.67 2.75 8.98
C ILE A 222 19.12 2.65 7.51
N ILE A 223 19.38 1.45 7.01
CA ILE A 223 19.78 1.24 5.61
C ILE A 223 18.67 1.69 4.67
N GLN A 224 17.42 1.35 4.95
CA GLN A 224 16.26 1.80 4.16
C GLN A 224 16.13 3.32 4.17
N ALA A 225 16.24 3.96 5.34
CA ALA A 225 16.21 5.41 5.46
C ALA A 225 17.33 6.08 4.65
N LEU A 226 18.52 5.51 4.66
CA LEU A 226 19.68 6.00 3.93
C LEU A 226 19.47 5.89 2.43
N ILE A 227 18.92 4.77 1.95
CA ILE A 227 18.52 4.60 0.55
C ILE A 227 17.51 5.69 0.14
N ILE A 228 16.49 5.96 0.97
CA ILE A 228 15.48 6.99 0.71
C ILE A 228 16.13 8.37 0.59
N VAL A 229 17.00 8.73 1.53
CA VAL A 229 17.71 10.02 1.52
C VAL A 229 18.53 10.20 0.25
N PHE A 230 19.29 9.18 -0.16
CA PHE A 230 20.08 9.26 -1.40
C PHE A 230 19.23 9.40 -2.66
N ILE A 231 18.04 8.81 -2.68
CA ILE A 231 17.14 8.89 -3.83
C ILE A 231 16.34 10.20 -3.83
N ALA A 232 15.87 10.65 -2.66
CA ALA A 232 15.07 11.86 -2.54
C ALA A 232 15.89 13.13 -2.76
N ALA A 233 17.19 13.09 -2.49
CA ALA A 233 18.07 14.24 -2.56
C ALA A 233 19.31 14.06 -3.46
N PRO A 234 19.12 13.76 -4.75
CA PRO A 234 20.25 13.53 -5.68
C PRO A 234 21.13 14.77 -5.82
N LEU A 235 20.59 15.96 -5.63
CA LEU A 235 21.37 17.22 -5.64
C LEU A 235 22.29 17.35 -4.41
N LEU A 236 21.86 16.88 -3.24
CA LEU A 236 22.70 16.85 -2.04
C LEU A 236 23.87 15.89 -2.24
N VAL A 237 23.61 14.72 -2.81
CA VAL A 237 24.65 13.71 -3.11
C VAL A 237 25.66 14.28 -4.11
N LYS A 238 25.17 14.90 -5.18
CA LYS A 238 26.02 15.51 -6.21
C LYS A 238 26.88 16.66 -5.66
N LYS A 239 26.34 17.43 -4.69
CA LYS A 239 27.05 18.52 -4.05
C LYS A 239 28.04 18.05 -2.97
N SER A 240 27.72 16.97 -2.25
CA SER A 240 28.55 16.42 -1.17
C SER A 240 29.67 15.50 -1.67
N LEU A 241 29.48 14.84 -2.82
CA LEU A 241 30.45 13.93 -3.42
C LEU A 241 30.73 14.31 -4.90
N PRO A 242 31.31 15.49 -5.16
CA PRO A 242 31.58 15.94 -6.53
C PRO A 242 32.57 15.02 -7.27
N TRP A 243 33.31 14.22 -6.53
CA TRP A 243 34.30 13.29 -7.11
C TRP A 243 33.69 12.07 -7.78
N PHE A 244 32.52 11.59 -7.33
CA PHE A 244 31.85 10.43 -7.92
C PHE A 244 31.10 10.72 -9.22
N PHE A 245 30.88 12.00 -9.56
CA PHE A 245 30.09 12.43 -10.72
C PHE A 245 30.89 13.24 -11.75
N LYS A 246 32.23 13.09 -11.74
CA LYS A 246 33.11 13.61 -12.81
C LYS A 246 33.21 12.63 -13.94
#